data_543fdc8bcdb4876b3904efb120fea338
#
_entry.id   543fdc8bcdb4876b3904efb120fea338
#
_cell.length_a   1.000
_cell.length_b   1.000
_cell.length_c   1.000
_cell.angle_alpha   90.00
_cell.angle_beta   90.00
_cell.angle_gamma   90.00
#
_symmetry.space_group_name_H-M   'P 1'
#
loop_
_entity.id
_entity.type
_entity.pdbx_description
1 polymer ?
#
loop_
_entity_poly.entity_id
_entity_poly.type
_entity_poly.pdbx_seq_one_letter_code
_entity_poly.pdbx_strand_id
1 'polypeptide(L)'
;MPSYPVQLFSTLTTTSAAISLFGSSAIIFVVSQSTDKLKTTLNRLLFFLCIGDIMLSFPFLFTKAIVKFDDRLNADGKVLYSVPVATNQAACNAQGFFFVIGGILSPFYNCALCVYYLCVIKFNYSDTKIKKKIEPYLHAVPWTWASFCALYALASKSINANRTICWIEPAPIDCKKTAAGVDCERGKDAVELRMIFETGPRVAVFFAIFGMMTIIYLTVWKQERRMRRYDHRTSASFAGRGGDASMIAGRHPPVEANEARGLLRQNVTNSRKVLNQALAYVGAYLLSYTLPITNQFIFIGSAKYNLSILGLSSVFYPLQGESDLSRLFFLARSEGSHIHTRIQIQYYCIHFQRILQFSGIHIPQSHSSIEGK
;
A
#
# COMPACT_ATOMS: atom_id res chain seq x y z
N MET A 1 -26.26 23.83 -3.35
CA MET A 1 -25.21 23.43 -2.37
C MET A 1 -24.94 21.94 -2.57
N PRO A 2 -23.69 21.52 -2.75
CA PRO A 2 -23.39 20.10 -2.79
C PRO A 2 -23.93 19.45 -1.53
N SER A 3 -24.59 18.32 -1.68
CA SER A 3 -25.20 17.61 -0.55
C SER A 3 -24.11 17.31 0.50
N TYR A 4 -24.45 17.49 1.77
CA TYR A 4 -23.57 17.31 2.94
C TYR A 4 -22.57 16.12 2.83
N PRO A 5 -22.97 14.94 2.27
CA PRO A 5 -22.04 13.81 2.10
C PRO A 5 -20.84 14.09 1.17
N VAL A 6 -21.00 14.89 0.11
CA VAL A 6 -19.91 15.14 -0.86
C VAL A 6 -18.81 16.01 -0.24
N GLN A 7 -19.18 17.02 0.55
CA GLN A 7 -18.20 17.86 1.25
C GLN A 7 -17.43 17.06 2.30
N LEU A 8 -18.12 16.21 3.04
CA LEU A 8 -17.52 15.32 4.03
C LEU A 8 -16.49 14.39 3.38
N PHE A 9 -16.88 13.72 2.28
CA PHE A 9 -15.98 12.81 1.57
C PHE A 9 -14.75 13.53 1.01
N SER A 10 -14.92 14.71 0.43
CA SER A 10 -13.80 15.51 -0.07
C SER A 10 -12.84 15.90 1.06
N THR A 11 -13.36 16.28 2.23
CA THR A 11 -12.52 16.66 3.38
C THR A 11 -11.78 15.45 3.94
N LEU A 12 -12.46 14.32 4.12
CA LEU A 12 -11.85 13.07 4.59
C LEU A 12 -10.74 12.60 3.66
N THR A 13 -11.00 12.61 2.35
CA THR A 13 -10.01 12.19 1.34
C THR A 13 -8.79 13.10 1.33
N THR A 14 -8.98 14.43 1.43
CA THR A 14 -7.87 15.40 1.48
C THR A 14 -7.02 15.21 2.75
N THR A 15 -7.67 15.01 3.90
CA THR A 15 -6.97 14.77 5.17
C THR A 15 -6.17 13.46 5.11
N SER A 16 -6.77 12.39 4.64
CA SER A 16 -6.11 11.09 4.45
C SER A 16 -4.91 11.20 3.50
N ALA A 17 -5.06 11.94 2.40
CA ALA A 17 -3.99 12.18 1.44
C ALA A 17 -2.82 12.97 2.04
N ALA A 18 -3.09 13.97 2.86
CA ALA A 18 -2.05 14.73 3.55
C ALA A 18 -1.24 13.83 4.52
N ILE A 19 -1.93 12.95 5.26
CA ILE A 19 -1.30 11.96 6.15
C ILE A 19 -0.41 11.00 5.34
N SER A 20 -0.93 10.50 4.22
CA SER A 20 -0.20 9.61 3.32
C SER A 20 1.07 10.25 2.76
N LEU A 21 0.97 11.49 2.27
CA LEU A 21 2.12 12.27 1.78
C LEU A 21 3.21 12.42 2.84
N PHE A 22 2.79 12.73 4.07
CA PHE A 22 3.73 12.84 5.18
C PHE A 22 4.42 11.50 5.48
N GLY A 23 3.66 10.39 5.53
CA GLY A 23 4.20 9.05 5.76
C GLY A 23 5.21 8.63 4.69
N SER A 24 4.85 8.75 3.43
CA SER A 24 5.73 8.38 2.31
C SER A 24 6.98 9.26 2.24
N SER A 25 6.85 10.57 2.50
CA SER A 25 8.00 11.48 2.57
C SER A 25 8.94 11.14 3.72
N ALA A 26 8.40 10.77 4.88
CA ALA A 26 9.19 10.34 6.03
C ALA A 26 9.99 9.06 5.74
N ILE A 27 9.40 8.08 5.02
CA ILE A 27 10.14 6.87 4.61
C ILE A 27 11.25 7.22 3.63
N ILE A 28 10.99 8.03 2.61
CA ILE A 28 12.03 8.48 1.68
C ILE A 28 13.18 9.12 2.46
N PHE A 29 12.87 9.97 3.44
CA PHE A 29 13.88 10.61 4.28
C PHE A 29 14.70 9.58 5.07
N VAL A 30 14.03 8.63 5.76
CA VAL A 30 14.71 7.59 6.54
C VAL A 30 15.58 6.70 5.64
N VAL A 31 15.07 6.25 4.51
CA VAL A 31 15.83 5.45 3.54
C VAL A 31 17.04 6.21 3.01
N SER A 32 16.92 7.51 2.77
CA SER A 32 18.04 8.35 2.29
C SER A 32 19.11 8.58 3.35
N GLN A 33 18.76 8.54 4.63
CA GLN A 33 19.68 8.72 5.77
C GLN A 33 20.29 7.40 6.27
N SER A 34 19.73 6.25 5.88
CA SER A 34 20.24 4.95 6.33
C SER A 34 21.66 4.69 5.81
N THR A 35 22.46 3.91 6.56
CA THR A 35 23.83 3.55 6.18
C THR A 35 23.89 2.80 4.85
N ASP A 36 22.87 2.00 4.56
CA ASP A 36 22.76 1.23 3.32
C ASP A 36 22.07 2.01 2.19
N LYS A 37 21.42 3.13 2.50
CA LYS A 37 20.73 4.00 1.51
C LYS A 37 19.98 3.16 0.46
N LEU A 38 20.22 3.42 -0.80
CA LEU A 38 19.66 2.69 -1.95
C LEU A 38 20.53 1.51 -2.42
N LYS A 39 21.40 0.95 -1.56
CA LYS A 39 22.29 -0.16 -1.95
C LYS A 39 21.55 -1.49 -2.07
N THR A 40 20.57 -1.73 -1.19
CA THR A 40 19.75 -2.95 -1.21
C THR A 40 18.56 -2.81 -2.17
N THR A 41 18.18 -3.92 -2.80
CA THR A 41 17.00 -3.96 -3.69
C THR A 41 15.73 -3.58 -2.91
N LEU A 42 15.60 -4.03 -1.65
CA LEU A 42 14.45 -3.71 -0.81
C LEU A 42 14.27 -2.20 -0.64
N ASN A 43 15.35 -1.47 -0.28
CA ASN A 43 15.28 -0.02 -0.08
C ASN A 43 14.90 0.72 -1.37
N ARG A 44 15.37 0.27 -2.53
CA ARG A 44 14.97 0.86 -3.81
C ARG A 44 13.50 0.61 -4.13
N LEU A 45 13.01 -0.60 -3.92
CA LEU A 45 11.59 -0.92 -4.12
C LEU A 45 10.69 -0.08 -3.19
N LEU A 46 11.07 0.07 -1.91
CA LEU A 46 10.35 0.92 -0.95
C LEU A 46 10.38 2.40 -1.37
N PHE A 47 11.52 2.90 -1.82
CA PHE A 47 11.65 4.26 -2.31
C PHE A 47 10.69 4.56 -3.48
N PHE A 48 10.65 3.68 -4.48
CA PHE A 48 9.76 3.85 -5.62
C PHE A 48 8.28 3.60 -5.27
N LEU A 49 7.99 2.74 -4.30
CA LEU A 49 6.65 2.60 -3.75
C LEU A 49 6.17 3.94 -3.17
N CYS A 50 7.00 4.57 -2.32
CA CYS A 50 6.67 5.87 -1.74
C CYS A 50 6.51 6.98 -2.80
N ILE A 51 7.27 6.95 -3.88
CA ILE A 51 7.03 7.85 -5.03
C ILE A 51 5.64 7.61 -5.62
N GLY A 52 5.25 6.35 -5.84
CA GLY A 52 3.91 5.99 -6.32
C GLY A 52 2.80 6.50 -5.39
N ASP A 53 2.98 6.34 -4.08
CA ASP A 53 2.02 6.80 -3.07
C ASP A 53 1.92 8.33 -2.99
N ILE A 54 3.04 9.04 -3.18
CA ILE A 54 3.05 10.51 -3.30
C ILE A 54 2.29 10.94 -4.56
N MET A 55 2.57 10.31 -5.72
CA MET A 55 1.89 10.63 -6.97
C MET A 55 0.38 10.32 -6.92
N LEU A 56 -0.02 9.32 -6.14
CA LEU A 56 -1.42 8.99 -5.91
C LEU A 56 -2.11 10.01 -4.99
N SER A 57 -1.44 10.43 -3.91
CA SER A 57 -2.05 11.22 -2.84
C SER A 57 -2.01 12.73 -3.12
N PHE A 58 -0.93 13.22 -3.74
CA PHE A 58 -0.74 14.64 -4.04
C PHE A 58 -1.92 15.28 -4.81
N PRO A 59 -2.51 14.66 -5.84
CA PRO A 59 -3.66 15.19 -6.55
C PRO A 59 -4.87 15.52 -5.68
N PHE A 60 -5.09 14.77 -4.59
CA PHE A 60 -6.25 14.99 -3.70
C PHE A 60 -6.19 16.31 -2.93
N LEU A 61 -5.01 16.90 -2.73
CA LEU A 61 -4.88 18.20 -2.06
C LEU A 61 -5.54 19.33 -2.85
N PHE A 62 -5.60 19.21 -4.17
CA PHE A 62 -6.10 20.23 -5.09
C PHE A 62 -7.54 20.00 -5.56
N THR A 63 -8.21 18.97 -5.07
CA THR A 63 -9.55 18.57 -5.48
C THR A 63 -10.54 19.75 -5.46
N LYS A 64 -10.61 20.49 -4.35
CA LYS A 64 -11.55 21.61 -4.18
C LYS A 64 -11.28 22.79 -5.13
N ALA A 65 -10.03 22.95 -5.58
CA ALA A 65 -9.66 24.00 -6.53
C ALA A 65 -9.98 23.63 -7.99
N ILE A 66 -9.90 22.35 -8.31
CA ILE A 66 -10.00 21.84 -9.69
C ILE A 66 -11.40 21.36 -10.03
N VAL A 67 -12.09 20.68 -9.10
CA VAL A 67 -13.44 20.12 -9.32
C VAL A 67 -14.47 20.98 -8.63
N LYS A 68 -15.44 21.49 -9.41
CA LYS A 68 -16.64 22.16 -8.93
C LYS A 68 -17.88 21.37 -9.33
N PHE A 69 -19.00 21.71 -8.70
CA PHE A 69 -20.29 21.11 -9.01
C PHE A 69 -21.16 22.17 -9.71
N ASP A 70 -21.69 21.80 -10.85
CA ASP A 70 -22.64 22.60 -11.64
C ASP A 70 -24.03 21.99 -11.46
N ASP A 71 -24.98 22.83 -11.06
CA ASP A 71 -26.35 22.41 -10.77
C ASP A 71 -27.16 22.38 -12.08
N ARG A 72 -27.64 21.20 -12.46
CA ARG A 72 -28.58 21.04 -13.58
C ARG A 72 -29.99 21.30 -13.11
N LEU A 73 -30.61 22.32 -13.68
CA LEU A 73 -31.98 22.74 -13.39
C LEU A 73 -32.96 22.03 -14.33
N ASN A 74 -34.17 21.73 -13.82
CA ASN A 74 -35.30 21.34 -14.66
C ASN A 74 -35.95 22.57 -15.30
N ALA A 75 -36.98 22.36 -16.14
CA ALA A 75 -37.74 23.43 -16.78
C ALA A 75 -38.37 24.41 -15.77
N ASP A 76 -38.63 23.99 -14.54
CA ASP A 76 -39.23 24.77 -13.47
C ASP A 76 -38.18 25.49 -12.59
N GLY A 77 -36.89 25.46 -12.96
CA GLY A 77 -35.82 26.11 -12.22
C GLY A 77 -35.40 25.38 -10.91
N LYS A 78 -35.89 24.14 -10.68
CA LYS A 78 -35.46 23.32 -9.54
C LYS A 78 -34.20 22.55 -9.87
N VAL A 79 -33.25 22.50 -8.93
CA VAL A 79 -32.04 21.67 -9.03
C VAL A 79 -32.44 20.20 -9.13
N LEU A 80 -32.19 19.59 -10.28
CA LEU A 80 -32.44 18.17 -10.52
C LEU A 80 -31.31 17.33 -9.94
N TYR A 81 -30.07 17.65 -10.27
CA TYR A 81 -28.84 17.03 -9.74
C TYR A 81 -27.62 17.92 -10.04
N SER A 82 -26.54 17.73 -9.26
CA SER A 82 -25.28 18.45 -9.47
C SER A 82 -24.27 17.52 -10.15
N VAL A 83 -23.65 18.00 -11.22
CA VAL A 83 -22.60 17.28 -11.95
C VAL A 83 -21.22 17.85 -11.65
N PRO A 84 -20.18 17.01 -11.49
CA PRO A 84 -18.82 17.50 -11.33
C PRO A 84 -18.30 18.05 -12.67
N VAL A 85 -17.72 19.23 -12.62
CA VAL A 85 -17.07 19.89 -13.77
C VAL A 85 -15.68 20.37 -13.39
N ALA A 86 -14.76 20.34 -14.34
CA ALA A 86 -13.42 20.89 -14.14
C ALA A 86 -13.47 22.41 -14.28
N THR A 87 -12.93 23.13 -13.29
CA THR A 87 -12.75 24.60 -13.38
C THR A 87 -11.74 24.98 -14.46
N ASN A 88 -10.71 24.15 -14.61
CA ASN A 88 -9.68 24.26 -15.63
C ASN A 88 -9.32 22.86 -16.13
N GLN A 89 -9.57 22.58 -17.40
CA GLN A 89 -9.32 21.28 -18.00
C GLN A 89 -7.84 20.91 -18.03
N ALA A 90 -6.93 21.87 -18.18
CA ALA A 90 -5.50 21.60 -18.14
C ALA A 90 -5.04 21.14 -16.74
N ALA A 91 -5.55 21.81 -15.69
CA ALA A 91 -5.29 21.41 -14.30
C ALA A 91 -5.91 20.04 -13.99
N CYS A 92 -7.11 19.77 -14.50
CA CYS A 92 -7.78 18.48 -14.39
C CYS A 92 -6.97 17.37 -15.10
N ASN A 93 -6.48 17.63 -16.30
CA ASN A 93 -5.63 16.69 -17.03
C ASN A 93 -4.34 16.38 -16.25
N ALA A 94 -3.67 17.40 -15.70
CA ALA A 94 -2.47 17.21 -14.88
C ALA A 94 -2.78 16.42 -13.60
N GLN A 95 -3.86 16.75 -12.90
CA GLN A 95 -4.31 16.05 -11.70
C GLN A 95 -4.57 14.57 -12.00
N GLY A 96 -5.35 14.28 -13.05
CA GLY A 96 -5.69 12.91 -13.42
C GLY A 96 -4.49 12.13 -13.95
N PHE A 97 -3.55 12.78 -14.65
CA PHE A 97 -2.32 12.15 -15.10
C PHE A 97 -1.48 11.61 -13.92
N PHE A 98 -1.20 12.43 -12.92
CA PHE A 98 -0.47 11.98 -11.73
C PHE A 98 -1.25 10.93 -10.93
N PHE A 99 -2.56 11.09 -10.83
CA PHE A 99 -3.42 10.13 -10.15
C PHE A 99 -3.41 8.75 -10.82
N VAL A 100 -3.49 8.67 -12.14
CA VAL A 100 -3.42 7.41 -12.90
C VAL A 100 -2.06 6.74 -12.72
N ILE A 101 -0.97 7.50 -12.84
CA ILE A 101 0.38 6.95 -12.62
C ILE A 101 0.52 6.39 -11.20
N GLY A 102 0.20 7.18 -10.19
CA GLY A 102 0.30 6.75 -8.78
C GLY A 102 -0.60 5.55 -8.48
N GLY A 103 -1.83 5.56 -9.01
CA GLY A 103 -2.81 4.49 -8.85
C GLY A 103 -2.41 3.15 -9.45
N ILE A 104 -1.47 3.16 -10.41
CA ILE A 104 -0.88 1.96 -11.01
C ILE A 104 0.44 1.61 -10.30
N LEU A 105 1.32 2.59 -10.06
CA LEU A 105 2.63 2.33 -9.46
C LEU A 105 2.52 1.70 -8.07
N SER A 106 1.66 2.22 -7.19
CA SER A 106 1.56 1.74 -5.81
C SER A 106 1.21 0.25 -5.72
N PRO A 107 0.13 -0.29 -6.35
CA PRO A 107 -0.15 -1.72 -6.31
C PRO A 107 0.94 -2.56 -6.98
N PHE A 108 1.54 -2.10 -8.08
CA PHE A 108 2.60 -2.83 -8.76
C PHE A 108 3.89 -2.92 -7.93
N TYR A 109 4.27 -1.86 -7.19
CA TYR A 109 5.42 -1.92 -6.29
C TYR A 109 5.15 -2.75 -5.04
N ASN A 110 3.91 -2.80 -4.54
CA ASN A 110 3.52 -3.77 -3.51
C ASN A 110 3.67 -5.22 -4.01
N CYS A 111 3.28 -5.49 -5.27
CA CYS A 111 3.53 -6.78 -5.92
C CYS A 111 5.02 -7.07 -6.06
N ALA A 112 5.82 -6.09 -6.49
CA ALA A 112 7.27 -6.22 -6.61
C ALA A 112 7.95 -6.56 -5.28
N LEU A 113 7.50 -5.98 -4.17
CA LEU A 113 7.94 -6.34 -2.81
C LEU A 113 7.59 -7.79 -2.47
N CYS A 114 6.39 -8.26 -2.83
CA CYS A 114 6.03 -9.67 -2.63
C CYS A 114 6.90 -10.62 -3.44
N VAL A 115 7.22 -10.26 -4.70
CA VAL A 115 8.16 -11.02 -5.54
C VAL A 115 9.55 -11.04 -4.90
N TYR A 116 10.05 -9.91 -4.40
CA TYR A 116 11.31 -9.83 -3.68
C TYR A 116 11.34 -10.77 -2.47
N TYR A 117 10.33 -10.70 -1.60
CA TYR A 117 10.23 -11.59 -0.42
C TYR A 117 10.12 -13.07 -0.81
N LEU A 118 9.39 -13.38 -1.87
CA LEU A 118 9.29 -14.74 -2.40
C LEU A 118 10.66 -15.26 -2.87
N CYS A 119 11.44 -14.43 -3.56
CA CYS A 119 12.77 -14.74 -4.01
C CYS A 119 13.72 -15.01 -2.84
N VAL A 120 13.67 -14.20 -1.81
CA VAL A 120 14.55 -14.33 -0.63
C VAL A 120 14.14 -15.55 0.21
N ILE A 121 12.84 -15.71 0.54
CA ILE A 121 12.38 -16.70 1.52
C ILE A 121 12.25 -18.10 0.91
N LYS A 122 11.66 -18.21 -0.28
CA LYS A 122 11.39 -19.52 -0.90
C LYS A 122 12.56 -19.99 -1.76
N PHE A 123 13.14 -19.09 -2.56
CA PHE A 123 14.20 -19.47 -3.49
C PHE A 123 15.61 -19.23 -2.97
N ASN A 124 15.77 -18.63 -1.78
CA ASN A 124 17.06 -18.31 -1.14
C ASN A 124 18.00 -17.53 -2.08
N TYR A 125 17.45 -16.62 -2.90
CA TYR A 125 18.26 -15.79 -3.78
C TYR A 125 18.99 -14.71 -2.99
N SER A 126 20.27 -14.51 -3.28
CA SER A 126 21.01 -13.38 -2.76
C SER A 126 20.54 -12.06 -3.37
N ASP A 127 20.66 -10.97 -2.63
CA ASP A 127 20.29 -9.62 -3.11
C ASP A 127 21.03 -9.28 -4.40
N THR A 128 22.29 -9.68 -4.56
CA THR A 128 23.08 -9.49 -5.77
C THR A 128 22.49 -10.18 -7.01
N LYS A 129 21.92 -11.38 -6.83
CA LYS A 129 21.26 -12.12 -7.92
C LYS A 129 19.94 -11.45 -8.29
N ILE A 130 19.17 -11.01 -7.28
CA ILE A 130 17.89 -10.29 -7.49
C ILE A 130 18.17 -8.99 -8.22
N LYS A 131 19.13 -8.20 -7.76
CA LYS A 131 19.54 -6.91 -8.34
C LYS A 131 19.88 -7.02 -9.83
N LYS A 132 20.61 -8.05 -10.22
CA LYS A 132 21.07 -8.21 -11.62
C LYS A 132 19.99 -8.76 -12.57
N LYS A 133 19.13 -9.70 -12.08
CA LYS A 133 18.25 -10.49 -12.96
C LYS A 133 16.77 -10.12 -12.86
N ILE A 134 16.30 -9.65 -11.70
CA ILE A 134 14.86 -9.50 -11.42
C ILE A 134 14.50 -8.04 -11.28
N GLU A 135 15.27 -7.26 -10.54
CA GLU A 135 15.00 -5.88 -10.22
C GLU A 135 14.74 -4.97 -11.43
N PRO A 136 15.50 -5.08 -12.57
CA PRO A 136 15.20 -4.26 -13.73
C PRO A 136 13.75 -4.41 -14.22
N TYR A 137 13.22 -5.63 -14.18
CA TYR A 137 11.82 -5.90 -14.56
C TYR A 137 10.83 -5.37 -13.50
N LEU A 138 11.19 -5.45 -12.21
CA LEU A 138 10.35 -4.91 -11.13
C LEU A 138 10.18 -3.39 -11.21
N HIS A 139 11.10 -2.69 -11.87
CA HIS A 139 10.97 -1.25 -12.14
C HIS A 139 10.40 -0.97 -13.53
N ALA A 140 10.90 -1.65 -14.57
CA ALA A 140 10.49 -1.38 -15.94
C ALA A 140 8.99 -1.60 -16.17
N VAL A 141 8.44 -2.74 -15.70
CA VAL A 141 7.03 -3.08 -15.92
C VAL A 141 6.07 -2.06 -15.31
N PRO A 142 6.19 -1.69 -14.01
CA PRO A 142 5.30 -0.68 -13.43
C PRO A 142 5.36 0.67 -14.14
N TRP A 143 6.56 1.17 -14.41
CA TRP A 143 6.73 2.48 -15.03
C TRP A 143 6.26 2.53 -16.48
N THR A 144 6.58 1.52 -17.29
CA THR A 144 6.14 1.49 -18.70
C THR A 144 4.62 1.39 -18.78
N TRP A 145 3.99 0.52 -17.96
CA TRP A 145 2.55 0.38 -17.94
C TRP A 145 1.85 1.64 -17.44
N ALA A 146 2.28 2.22 -16.32
CA ALA A 146 1.69 3.42 -15.76
C ALA A 146 1.79 4.62 -16.72
N SER A 147 2.97 4.83 -17.32
CA SER A 147 3.19 5.91 -18.28
C SER A 147 2.34 5.72 -19.54
N PHE A 148 2.27 4.51 -20.08
CA PHE A 148 1.43 4.20 -21.23
C PHE A 148 -0.03 4.50 -20.96
N CYS A 149 -0.60 4.02 -19.84
CA CYS A 149 -1.99 4.24 -19.48
C CYS A 149 -2.31 5.72 -19.29
N ALA A 150 -1.45 6.47 -18.58
CA ALA A 150 -1.66 7.88 -18.33
C ALA A 150 -1.58 8.72 -19.61
N LEU A 151 -0.61 8.46 -20.47
CA LEU A 151 -0.45 9.16 -21.75
C LEU A 151 -1.60 8.84 -22.70
N TYR A 152 -2.02 7.58 -22.77
CA TYR A 152 -3.18 7.19 -23.59
C TYR A 152 -4.47 7.83 -23.10
N ALA A 153 -4.74 7.85 -21.78
CA ALA A 153 -5.89 8.48 -21.19
C ALA A 153 -5.93 10.00 -21.48
N LEU A 154 -4.77 10.64 -21.52
CA LEU A 154 -4.61 12.05 -21.90
C LEU A 154 -4.91 12.25 -23.38
N ALA A 155 -4.32 11.47 -24.26
CA ALA A 155 -4.49 11.56 -25.71
C ALA A 155 -5.93 11.28 -26.14
N SER A 156 -6.60 10.31 -25.54
CA SER A 156 -8.00 9.98 -25.77
C SER A 156 -9.00 10.94 -25.11
N LYS A 157 -8.53 12.03 -24.46
CA LYS A 157 -9.36 13.00 -23.73
C LYS A 157 -10.27 12.35 -22.67
N SER A 158 -9.82 11.22 -22.10
CA SER A 158 -10.59 10.45 -21.13
C SER A 158 -10.43 10.91 -19.69
N ILE A 159 -9.49 11.84 -19.41
CA ILE A 159 -9.33 12.45 -18.09
C ILE A 159 -10.34 13.60 -17.94
N ASN A 160 -11.30 13.41 -17.04
CA ASN A 160 -12.36 14.37 -16.76
C ASN A 160 -12.70 14.41 -15.27
N ALA A 161 -13.46 15.42 -14.84
CA ALA A 161 -13.86 15.57 -13.46
C ALA A 161 -14.79 14.43 -13.01
N ASN A 162 -14.42 13.76 -11.93
CA ASN A 162 -15.27 12.87 -11.16
C ASN A 162 -15.70 13.60 -9.88
N ARG A 163 -16.48 12.94 -9.01
CA ARG A 163 -17.04 13.53 -7.78
C ARG A 163 -16.01 14.14 -6.83
N THR A 164 -14.82 13.58 -6.78
CA THR A 164 -13.77 13.98 -5.83
C THR A 164 -12.42 14.29 -6.46
N ILE A 165 -12.20 13.94 -7.72
CA ILE A 165 -10.91 14.12 -8.39
C ILE A 165 -11.10 14.03 -9.92
N CYS A 166 -10.14 14.51 -10.68
CA CYS A 166 -10.08 14.22 -12.11
C CYS A 166 -9.48 12.81 -12.33
N TRP A 167 -10.18 12.01 -13.12
CA TRP A 167 -9.83 10.61 -13.36
C TRP A 167 -10.29 10.16 -14.75
N ILE A 168 -10.09 8.89 -15.11
CA ILE A 168 -10.59 8.28 -16.34
C ILE A 168 -12.11 8.13 -16.20
N GLU A 169 -12.85 9.09 -16.75
CA GLU A 169 -14.31 9.19 -16.65
C GLU A 169 -14.87 9.86 -17.91
N PRO A 170 -16.08 9.50 -18.36
CA PRO A 170 -16.75 10.24 -19.44
C PRO A 170 -17.19 11.62 -18.96
N ALA A 171 -17.32 12.57 -19.87
CA ALA A 171 -17.89 13.87 -19.57
C ALA A 171 -18.98 14.22 -20.61
N PRO A 172 -20.17 14.58 -20.14
CA PRO A 172 -20.65 14.54 -18.74
C PRO A 172 -20.69 13.12 -18.14
N ILE A 173 -20.62 12.99 -16.81
CA ILE A 173 -20.43 11.71 -16.11
C ILE A 173 -21.52 10.65 -16.40
N ASP A 174 -22.69 11.11 -16.82
CA ASP A 174 -23.86 10.25 -17.09
C ASP A 174 -24.17 10.09 -18.60
N CYS A 175 -23.29 10.53 -19.50
CA CYS A 175 -23.59 10.61 -20.94
C CYS A 175 -23.99 9.27 -21.59
N LYS A 176 -23.52 8.11 -21.10
CA LYS A 176 -23.93 6.79 -21.60
C LYS A 176 -25.09 6.13 -20.82
N LYS A 177 -25.49 6.70 -19.68
CA LYS A 177 -26.43 6.06 -18.74
C LYS A 177 -27.86 6.60 -18.81
N THR A 178 -28.05 7.77 -19.34
CA THR A 178 -29.38 8.37 -19.46
C THR A 178 -30.09 7.88 -20.71
N ALA A 179 -31.30 7.33 -20.54
CA ALA A 179 -32.25 7.05 -21.62
C ALA A 179 -32.57 8.31 -22.47
N ALA A 180 -32.05 9.47 -22.06
CA ALA A 180 -32.20 10.77 -22.72
C ALA A 180 -31.16 11.05 -23.83
N GLY A 181 -30.29 10.11 -24.18
CA GLY A 181 -29.41 10.25 -25.36
C GLY A 181 -28.39 11.41 -25.28
N VAL A 182 -27.89 11.75 -24.09
CA VAL A 182 -26.83 12.78 -23.96
C VAL A 182 -25.52 12.22 -24.50
N ASP A 183 -25.05 12.80 -25.59
CA ASP A 183 -23.77 12.42 -26.19
C ASP A 183 -22.60 12.77 -25.28
N CYS A 184 -21.60 11.90 -25.27
CA CYS A 184 -20.37 12.16 -24.54
C CYS A 184 -19.50 13.17 -25.31
N GLU A 185 -19.26 14.34 -24.72
CA GLU A 185 -18.36 15.35 -25.28
C GLU A 185 -16.90 14.91 -25.21
N ARG A 186 -16.54 14.18 -24.13
CA ARG A 186 -15.19 13.68 -23.88
C ARG A 186 -15.23 12.29 -23.24
N GLY A 187 -14.19 11.49 -23.47
CA GLY A 187 -14.01 10.20 -22.82
C GLY A 187 -15.09 9.18 -23.15
N LYS A 188 -15.51 9.08 -24.42
CA LYS A 188 -16.55 8.16 -24.87
C LYS A 188 -16.33 6.72 -24.42
N ASP A 189 -15.06 6.27 -24.39
CA ASP A 189 -14.66 4.91 -24.02
C ASP A 189 -13.96 4.87 -22.65
N ALA A 190 -14.12 5.91 -21.84
CA ALA A 190 -13.43 6.04 -20.56
C ALA A 190 -13.74 4.91 -19.58
N VAL A 191 -14.96 4.36 -19.59
CA VAL A 191 -15.35 3.24 -18.70
C VAL A 191 -14.57 1.97 -19.07
N GLU A 192 -14.48 1.66 -20.35
CA GLU A 192 -13.73 0.51 -20.86
C GLU A 192 -12.23 0.67 -20.61
N LEU A 193 -11.69 1.87 -20.89
CA LEU A 193 -10.29 2.19 -20.60
C LEU A 193 -9.96 2.05 -19.11
N ARG A 194 -10.82 2.54 -18.22
CA ARG A 194 -10.65 2.38 -16.77
C ARG A 194 -10.62 0.91 -16.35
N MET A 195 -11.47 0.08 -16.94
CA MET A 195 -11.49 -1.36 -16.65
C MET A 195 -10.20 -2.05 -17.12
N ILE A 196 -9.71 -1.73 -18.30
CA ILE A 196 -8.52 -2.37 -18.89
C ILE A 196 -7.23 -1.84 -18.25
N PHE A 197 -7.12 -0.52 -18.02
CA PHE A 197 -5.86 0.10 -17.62
C PHE A 197 -5.64 0.07 -16.11
N GLU A 198 -6.71 0.13 -15.33
CA GLU A 198 -6.59 0.31 -13.90
C GLU A 198 -7.29 -0.78 -13.08
N THR A 199 -8.59 -0.99 -13.28
CA THR A 199 -9.37 -1.91 -12.45
C THR A 199 -8.94 -3.36 -12.65
N GLY A 200 -8.85 -3.82 -13.89
CA GLY A 200 -8.44 -5.18 -14.21
C GLY A 200 -7.04 -5.54 -13.70
N PRO A 201 -6.00 -4.76 -14.06
CA PRO A 201 -4.65 -4.99 -13.55
C PRO A 201 -4.56 -4.90 -12.02
N ARG A 202 -5.29 -3.98 -11.38
CA ARG A 202 -5.32 -3.87 -9.90
C ARG A 202 -5.91 -5.12 -9.24
N VAL A 203 -7.01 -5.65 -9.79
CA VAL A 203 -7.62 -6.91 -9.32
C VAL A 203 -6.66 -8.08 -9.53
N ALA A 204 -6.02 -8.17 -10.69
CA ALA A 204 -5.03 -9.23 -10.96
C ALA A 204 -3.85 -9.16 -9.99
N VAL A 205 -3.30 -7.96 -9.74
CA VAL A 205 -2.23 -7.72 -8.77
C VAL A 205 -2.69 -8.09 -7.34
N PHE A 206 -3.91 -7.75 -6.96
CA PHE A 206 -4.47 -8.11 -5.65
C PHE A 206 -4.45 -9.61 -5.41
N PHE A 207 -4.93 -10.40 -6.36
CA PHE A 207 -4.91 -11.86 -6.25
C PHE A 207 -3.49 -12.44 -6.34
N ALA A 208 -2.62 -11.86 -7.16
CA ALA A 208 -1.21 -12.27 -7.23
C ALA A 208 -0.49 -12.06 -5.89
N ILE A 209 -0.69 -10.91 -5.25
CA ILE A 209 -0.16 -10.60 -3.92
C ILE A 209 -0.68 -11.61 -2.89
N PHE A 210 -1.99 -11.85 -2.86
CA PHE A 210 -2.60 -12.81 -1.94
C PHE A 210 -2.01 -14.22 -2.12
N GLY A 211 -1.88 -14.69 -3.36
CA GLY A 211 -1.28 -15.97 -3.67
C GLY A 211 0.20 -16.07 -3.24
N MET A 212 1.00 -15.05 -3.55
CA MET A 212 2.42 -15.01 -3.14
C MET A 212 2.56 -15.01 -1.62
N MET A 213 1.76 -14.24 -0.89
CA MET A 213 1.79 -14.21 0.57
C MET A 213 1.40 -15.55 1.19
N THR A 214 0.42 -16.22 0.62
CA THR A 214 0.06 -17.58 1.04
C THR A 214 1.25 -18.55 0.86
N ILE A 215 1.93 -18.48 -0.26
CA ILE A 215 3.11 -19.32 -0.53
C ILE A 215 4.24 -19.01 0.46
N ILE A 216 4.52 -17.74 0.74
CA ILE A 216 5.54 -17.31 1.70
C ILE A 216 5.20 -17.85 3.09
N TYR A 217 3.96 -17.63 3.56
CA TYR A 217 3.48 -18.12 4.85
C TYR A 217 3.63 -19.62 4.99
N LEU A 218 3.16 -20.41 4.01
CA LEU A 218 3.29 -21.86 4.02
C LEU A 218 4.75 -22.33 4.02
N THR A 219 5.63 -21.61 3.35
CA THR A 219 7.06 -21.92 3.32
C THR A 219 7.69 -21.75 4.70
N VAL A 220 7.46 -20.63 5.35
CA VAL A 220 7.98 -20.36 6.70
C VAL A 220 7.39 -21.33 7.71
N TRP A 221 6.09 -21.59 7.65
CA TRP A 221 5.44 -22.56 8.52
C TRP A 221 5.99 -23.98 8.39
N LYS A 222 6.30 -24.45 7.16
CA LYS A 222 6.97 -25.71 6.92
C LYS A 222 8.40 -25.73 7.50
N GLN A 223 9.13 -24.63 7.40
CA GLN A 223 10.48 -24.48 8.00
C GLN A 223 10.40 -24.59 9.52
N GLU A 224 9.45 -23.88 10.17
CA GLU A 224 9.26 -23.93 11.62
C GLU A 224 8.87 -25.34 12.11
N ARG A 225 7.96 -26.02 11.38
CA ARG A 225 7.58 -27.42 11.72
C ARG A 225 8.77 -28.38 11.65
N ARG A 226 9.64 -28.23 10.67
CA ARG A 226 10.85 -29.04 10.56
C ARG A 226 11.76 -28.81 11.78
N MET A 227 12.00 -27.56 12.15
CA MET A 227 12.80 -27.18 13.31
C MET A 227 12.26 -27.83 14.60
N ARG A 228 10.97 -27.70 14.89
CA ARG A 228 10.36 -28.29 16.09
C ARG A 228 10.56 -29.81 16.15
N ARG A 229 10.49 -30.50 15.01
CA ARG A 229 10.74 -31.94 14.95
C ARG A 229 12.20 -32.30 15.27
N TYR A 230 13.16 -31.48 14.86
CA TYR A 230 14.57 -31.68 15.21
C TYR A 230 14.81 -31.44 16.69
N ASP A 231 14.25 -30.40 17.29
CA ASP A 231 14.36 -30.12 18.71
C ASP A 231 13.76 -31.26 19.56
N HIS A 232 12.61 -31.79 19.20
CA HIS A 232 12.00 -32.94 19.88
C HIS A 232 12.85 -34.22 19.79
N ARG A 233 13.40 -34.54 18.63
CA ARG A 233 14.23 -35.75 18.46
C ARG A 233 15.51 -35.67 19.29
N THR A 234 16.10 -34.50 19.35
CA THR A 234 17.34 -34.32 20.15
C THR A 234 17.06 -34.33 21.65
N SER A 235 15.95 -33.74 22.10
CA SER A 235 15.55 -33.83 23.51
C SER A 235 15.23 -35.27 23.93
N ALA A 236 14.54 -36.03 23.09
CA ALA A 236 14.23 -37.44 23.36
C ALA A 236 15.48 -38.35 23.38
N SER A 237 16.48 -38.06 22.52
CA SER A 237 17.74 -38.83 22.52
C SER A 237 18.62 -38.56 23.76
N PHE A 238 18.47 -37.38 24.38
CA PHE A 238 19.14 -37.06 25.66
C PHE A 238 18.38 -37.66 26.86
N ALA A 239 17.07 -37.68 26.86
CA ALA A 239 16.25 -38.25 27.93
C ALA A 239 16.33 -39.81 28.00
N GLY A 240 16.42 -40.49 26.83
CA GLY A 240 16.56 -41.96 26.77
C GLY A 240 17.93 -42.51 27.17
N ARG A 241 18.95 -41.65 27.39
CA ARG A 241 20.32 -42.04 27.75
C ARG A 241 20.62 -41.88 29.22
N GLY A 242 19.64 -41.47 30.02
CA GLY A 242 19.78 -41.27 31.48
C GLY A 242 19.82 -42.52 32.36
N GLY A 243 19.78 -43.73 31.76
CA GLY A 243 19.76 -44.98 32.51
C GLY A 243 21.13 -45.63 32.79
N ASP A 244 22.18 -45.33 32.04
CA ASP A 244 23.48 -45.96 32.21
C ASP A 244 24.68 -44.97 32.15
N ALA A 245 24.55 -43.84 32.83
CA ALA A 245 25.51 -42.72 32.78
C ALA A 245 26.54 -42.76 33.90
N SER A 246 27.16 -43.93 34.15
CA SER A 246 28.25 -43.94 35.13
C SER A 246 29.65 -44.05 34.54
N MET A 247 29.88 -44.22 33.26
CA MET A 247 31.25 -44.43 32.75
C MET A 247 31.65 -43.86 31.41
N ILE A 248 30.95 -42.85 30.83
CA ILE A 248 31.52 -42.14 29.69
C ILE A 248 31.22 -40.62 29.80
N ALA A 249 31.79 -40.00 30.82
CA ALA A 249 31.94 -38.54 30.86
C ALA A 249 33.01 -38.15 29.83
N GLY A 250 32.60 -37.62 28.68
CA GLY A 250 33.61 -37.09 27.75
C GLY A 250 33.22 -36.92 26.29
N ARG A 251 32.04 -37.32 25.83
CA ARG A 251 31.62 -36.97 24.44
C ARG A 251 30.68 -35.81 24.43
N HIS A 252 31.25 -34.61 24.37
CA HIS A 252 30.53 -33.45 23.90
C HIS A 252 29.90 -33.78 22.54
N PRO A 253 28.63 -33.36 22.26
CA PRO A 253 28.09 -33.50 20.91
C PRO A 253 29.08 -32.82 19.97
N PRO A 254 29.34 -33.39 18.76
CA PRO A 254 30.34 -32.84 17.86
C PRO A 254 30.00 -31.37 17.62
N VAL A 255 31.01 -30.51 17.75
CA VAL A 255 30.91 -29.03 17.66
C VAL A 255 30.15 -28.64 16.40
N GLU A 256 30.36 -29.36 15.30
CA GLU A 256 29.63 -29.22 14.03
C GLU A 256 28.10 -29.37 14.13
N ALA A 257 27.58 -30.26 14.99
CA ALA A 257 26.16 -30.44 15.15
C ALA A 257 25.50 -29.26 15.91
N ASN A 258 26.22 -28.65 16.85
CA ASN A 258 25.73 -27.47 17.56
C ASN A 258 25.81 -26.21 16.70
N GLU A 259 26.84 -26.10 15.88
CA GLU A 259 27.02 -24.99 14.92
C GLU A 259 25.94 -25.05 13.82
N ALA A 260 25.68 -26.21 13.24
CA ALA A 260 24.62 -26.44 12.25
C ALA A 260 23.23 -26.10 12.83
N ARG A 261 22.97 -26.42 14.13
CA ARG A 261 21.74 -26.04 14.83
C ARG A 261 21.63 -24.53 15.01
N GLY A 262 22.73 -23.88 15.42
CA GLY A 262 22.78 -22.44 15.57
C GLY A 262 22.44 -21.72 14.28
N LEU A 263 23.05 -22.11 13.18
CA LEU A 263 22.80 -21.58 11.84
C LEU A 263 21.35 -21.82 11.38
N LEU A 264 20.81 -23.02 11.62
CA LEU A 264 19.43 -23.34 11.23
C LEU A 264 18.42 -22.50 12.03
N ARG A 265 18.62 -22.35 13.34
CA ARG A 265 17.79 -21.55 14.24
C ARG A 265 17.84 -20.07 13.86
N GLN A 266 19.03 -19.57 13.53
CA GLN A 266 19.23 -18.20 13.07
C GLN A 266 18.50 -17.94 11.74
N ASN A 267 18.58 -18.86 10.78
CA ASN A 267 17.90 -18.75 9.50
C ASN A 267 16.37 -18.73 9.66
N VAL A 268 15.81 -19.58 10.53
CA VAL A 268 14.36 -19.58 10.78
C VAL A 268 13.91 -18.30 11.50
N THR A 269 14.70 -17.82 12.46
CA THR A 269 14.41 -16.56 13.16
C THR A 269 14.43 -15.38 12.19
N ASN A 270 15.41 -15.32 11.29
CA ASN A 270 15.51 -14.30 10.26
C ASN A 270 14.33 -14.39 9.27
N SER A 271 13.98 -15.59 8.80
CA SER A 271 12.82 -15.79 7.92
C SER A 271 11.52 -15.35 8.57
N ARG A 272 11.35 -15.57 9.87
CA ARG A 272 10.16 -15.14 10.62
C ARG A 272 10.09 -13.61 10.77
N LYS A 273 11.22 -12.94 11.02
CA LYS A 273 11.29 -11.47 11.04
C LYS A 273 10.88 -10.90 9.69
N VAL A 274 11.44 -11.43 8.60
CA VAL A 274 11.12 -11.02 7.23
C VAL A 274 9.65 -11.32 6.90
N LEU A 275 9.10 -12.47 7.32
CA LEU A 275 7.68 -12.79 7.14
C LEU A 275 6.78 -11.78 7.87
N ASN A 276 7.05 -11.46 9.13
CA ASN A 276 6.25 -10.50 9.89
C ASN A 276 6.28 -9.10 9.23
N GLN A 277 7.44 -8.71 8.73
CA GLN A 277 7.61 -7.47 7.98
C GLN A 277 6.79 -7.50 6.67
N ALA A 278 6.89 -8.58 5.90
CA ALA A 278 6.12 -8.75 4.66
C ALA A 278 4.61 -8.77 4.93
N LEU A 279 4.15 -9.45 5.98
CA LEU A 279 2.74 -9.48 6.39
C LEU A 279 2.23 -8.09 6.78
N ALA A 280 3.03 -7.29 7.47
CA ALA A 280 2.64 -5.92 7.82
C ALA A 280 2.48 -5.05 6.56
N TYR A 281 3.43 -5.11 5.63
CA TYR A 281 3.38 -4.34 4.39
C TYR A 281 2.19 -4.73 3.50
N VAL A 282 2.06 -6.02 3.26
CA VAL A 282 1.04 -6.54 2.34
C VAL A 282 -0.34 -6.54 2.98
N GLY A 283 -0.41 -6.81 4.29
CA GLY A 283 -1.67 -6.75 5.04
C GLY A 283 -2.30 -5.37 4.98
N ALA A 284 -1.50 -4.32 5.15
CA ALA A 284 -1.97 -2.95 5.02
C ALA A 284 -2.46 -2.64 3.59
N TYR A 285 -1.73 -3.08 2.56
CA TYR A 285 -2.16 -2.95 1.17
C TYR A 285 -3.51 -3.67 0.93
N LEU A 286 -3.61 -4.95 1.32
CA LEU A 286 -4.85 -5.71 1.13
C LEU A 286 -6.04 -5.05 1.82
N LEU A 287 -5.84 -4.52 3.04
CA LEU A 287 -6.88 -3.80 3.78
C LEU A 287 -7.34 -2.55 3.03
N SER A 288 -6.40 -1.74 2.53
CA SER A 288 -6.69 -0.50 1.82
C SER A 288 -7.40 -0.71 0.49
N TYR A 289 -7.08 -1.81 -0.23
CA TYR A 289 -7.67 -2.07 -1.55
C TYR A 289 -8.94 -2.92 -1.52
N THR A 290 -9.20 -3.68 -0.47
CA THR A 290 -10.40 -4.52 -0.38
C THR A 290 -11.69 -3.71 -0.55
N LEU A 291 -11.81 -2.57 0.14
CA LEU A 291 -13.02 -1.74 0.08
C LEU A 291 -13.23 -1.10 -1.31
N PRO A 292 -12.24 -0.43 -1.94
CA PRO A 292 -12.38 0.07 -3.30
C PRO A 292 -12.73 -1.01 -4.33
N ILE A 293 -12.08 -2.17 -4.26
CA ILE A 293 -12.35 -3.29 -5.18
C ILE A 293 -13.77 -3.81 -4.97
N THR A 294 -14.20 -4.02 -3.73
CA THR A 294 -15.57 -4.45 -3.41
C THR A 294 -16.61 -3.47 -3.95
N ASN A 295 -16.36 -2.16 -3.77
CA ASN A 295 -17.27 -1.13 -4.28
C ASN A 295 -17.37 -1.12 -5.81
N GLN A 296 -16.26 -1.40 -6.51
CA GLN A 296 -16.26 -1.55 -7.97
C GLN A 296 -17.08 -2.76 -8.42
N PHE A 297 -16.97 -3.91 -7.74
CA PHE A 297 -17.79 -5.08 -8.05
C PHE A 297 -19.28 -4.84 -7.79
N ILE A 298 -19.64 -4.17 -6.69
CA ILE A 298 -21.02 -3.77 -6.41
C ILE A 298 -21.55 -2.85 -7.52
N PHE A 299 -20.75 -1.88 -7.96
CA PHE A 299 -21.12 -0.99 -9.04
C PHE A 299 -21.35 -1.73 -10.35
N ILE A 300 -20.50 -2.71 -10.71
CA ILE A 300 -20.66 -3.53 -11.92
C ILE A 300 -21.97 -4.33 -11.85
N GLY A 301 -22.30 -4.91 -10.68
CA GLY A 301 -23.49 -5.75 -10.51
C GLY A 301 -24.81 -4.99 -10.37
N SER A 302 -24.80 -3.80 -9.76
CA SER A 302 -26.04 -3.07 -9.41
C SER A 302 -26.17 -1.69 -10.08
N ALA A 303 -25.17 -1.25 -10.83
CA ALA A 303 -25.04 0.10 -11.41
C ALA A 303 -25.15 1.24 -10.35
N LYS A 304 -25.04 0.91 -9.06
CA LYS A 304 -25.09 1.86 -7.93
C LYS A 304 -23.91 1.64 -6.99
N TYR A 305 -23.27 2.73 -6.57
CA TYR A 305 -22.26 2.66 -5.51
C TYR A 305 -22.93 2.54 -4.14
N ASN A 306 -22.40 1.67 -3.28
CA ASN A 306 -22.78 1.67 -1.88
C ASN A 306 -22.12 2.86 -1.19
N LEU A 307 -22.92 3.80 -0.69
CA LEU A 307 -22.45 5.07 -0.13
C LEU A 307 -21.57 4.86 1.10
N SER A 308 -21.89 3.87 1.95
CA SER A 308 -21.10 3.56 3.15
C SER A 308 -19.73 2.98 2.78
N ILE A 309 -19.67 2.05 1.82
CA ILE A 309 -18.41 1.48 1.33
C ILE A 309 -17.59 2.54 0.58
N LEU A 310 -18.25 3.43 -0.17
CA LEU A 310 -17.59 4.55 -0.84
C LEU A 310 -16.97 5.51 0.18
N GLY A 311 -17.68 5.83 1.26
CA GLY A 311 -17.17 6.65 2.35
C GLY A 311 -15.94 6.06 3.04
N LEU A 312 -16.00 4.78 3.38
CA LEU A 312 -14.87 4.06 3.94
C LEU A 312 -13.69 3.99 2.95
N SER A 313 -13.96 3.68 1.68
CA SER A 313 -12.90 3.62 0.67
C SER A 313 -12.24 4.99 0.44
N SER A 314 -12.97 6.09 0.60
CA SER A 314 -12.43 7.46 0.49
C SER A 314 -11.39 7.77 1.59
N VAL A 315 -11.49 7.12 2.75
CA VAL A 315 -10.52 7.23 3.83
C VAL A 315 -9.34 6.28 3.59
N PHE A 316 -9.62 5.01 3.32
CA PHE A 316 -8.57 3.99 3.26
C PHE A 316 -7.73 4.04 1.97
N TYR A 317 -8.31 4.47 0.84
CA TYR A 317 -7.60 4.52 -0.42
C TYR A 317 -6.41 5.51 -0.44
N PRO A 318 -6.54 6.74 0.07
CA PRO A 318 -5.41 7.65 0.19
C PRO A 318 -4.48 7.33 1.36
N LEU A 319 -4.93 6.59 2.39
CA LEU A 319 -4.15 6.22 3.57
C LEU A 319 -3.07 5.15 3.32
N GLN A 320 -2.77 4.83 2.08
CA GLN A 320 -1.72 3.83 1.77
C GLN A 320 -0.36 4.22 2.35
N GLY A 321 -0.01 5.49 2.34
CA GLY A 321 1.20 6.00 3.00
C GLY A 321 1.16 5.96 4.53
N GLU A 322 -0.01 5.81 5.18
CA GLU A 322 -0.07 5.59 6.64
C GLU A 322 0.33 4.16 7.00
N SER A 323 0.05 3.19 6.14
CA SER A 323 0.63 1.86 6.25
C SER A 323 2.16 1.93 6.22
N ASP A 324 2.71 2.95 5.58
CA ASP A 324 4.13 3.25 5.53
C ASP A 324 4.67 3.74 6.89
N LEU A 325 3.90 4.44 7.70
CA LEU A 325 4.27 4.80 9.08
C LEU A 325 4.42 3.57 9.96
N SER A 326 3.53 2.60 9.85
CA SER A 326 3.69 1.30 10.53
C SER A 326 4.90 0.52 10.01
N ARG A 327 5.24 0.68 8.72
CA ARG A 327 6.48 0.17 8.09
C ARG A 327 7.73 0.80 8.71
N LEU A 328 7.71 2.11 8.94
CA LEU A 328 8.79 2.87 9.60
C LEU A 328 9.04 2.37 11.02
N PHE A 329 8.00 2.10 11.79
CA PHE A 329 8.12 1.51 13.12
C PHE A 329 8.76 0.11 13.08
N PHE A 330 8.42 -0.70 12.08
CA PHE A 330 9.00 -2.03 11.91
C PHE A 330 10.47 -1.98 11.47
N LEU A 331 10.82 -1.10 10.52
CA LEU A 331 12.20 -0.89 10.06
C LEU A 331 13.09 -0.40 11.21
N ALA A 332 12.65 0.60 11.95
CA ALA A 332 13.37 1.13 13.10
C ALA A 332 13.58 0.08 14.21
N ARG A 333 12.63 -0.86 14.36
CA ARG A 333 12.73 -1.95 15.33
C ARG A 333 13.63 -3.10 14.85
N SER A 334 13.72 -3.31 13.56
CA SER A 334 14.47 -4.43 12.95
C SER A 334 15.98 -4.18 12.92
N GLU A 335 16.40 -2.92 12.72
CA GLU A 335 17.82 -2.59 12.54
C GLU A 335 18.61 -2.48 13.85
N GLY A 336 17.97 -2.64 15.02
CA GLY A 336 18.68 -2.52 16.32
C GLY A 336 19.41 -1.18 16.49
N SER A 337 19.20 -0.26 15.56
CA SER A 337 19.87 1.02 15.45
C SER A 337 19.23 2.02 16.39
N HIS A 338 19.84 2.10 17.56
CA HIS A 338 20.08 3.25 18.42
C HIS A 338 19.17 4.49 18.35
N ILE A 339 18.63 4.78 19.53
CA ILE A 339 18.20 6.05 20.15
C ILE A 339 17.90 7.24 19.19
N HIS A 340 18.74 7.49 18.19
CA HIS A 340 18.56 8.61 17.24
C HIS A 340 17.30 8.47 16.36
N THR A 341 17.03 7.27 15.86
CA THR A 341 15.83 7.00 15.03
C THR A 341 14.56 7.03 15.88
N ARG A 342 14.61 6.59 17.16
CA ARG A 342 13.49 6.70 18.09
C ARG A 342 13.13 8.15 18.40
N ILE A 343 14.14 9.00 18.62
CA ILE A 343 13.93 10.42 18.91
C ILE A 343 13.35 11.14 17.68
N GLN A 344 13.81 10.85 16.48
CA GLN A 344 13.24 11.42 15.26
C GLN A 344 11.81 10.98 15.02
N ILE A 345 11.48 9.68 15.18
CA ILE A 345 10.12 9.18 15.04
C ILE A 345 9.20 9.82 16.10
N GLN A 346 9.66 9.94 17.33
CA GLN A 346 8.91 10.57 18.42
C GLN A 346 8.69 12.08 18.15
N TYR A 347 9.66 12.77 17.59
CA TYR A 347 9.55 14.16 17.15
C TYR A 347 8.51 14.32 16.04
N TYR A 348 8.52 13.43 15.02
CA TYR A 348 7.51 13.43 13.96
C TYR A 348 6.11 13.06 14.45
N CYS A 349 5.97 12.10 15.37
CA CYS A 349 4.68 11.77 15.99
C CYS A 349 4.10 12.96 16.79
N ILE A 350 4.94 13.68 17.55
CA ILE A 350 4.51 14.84 18.33
C ILE A 350 4.10 16.01 17.40
N HIS A 351 4.85 16.26 16.33
CA HIS A 351 4.48 17.27 15.33
C HIS A 351 3.22 16.90 14.59
N PHE A 352 3.02 15.63 14.27
CA PHE A 352 1.81 15.10 13.63
C PHE A 352 0.58 15.24 14.53
N GLN A 353 0.69 14.92 15.83
CA GLN A 353 -0.39 15.17 16.80
C GLN A 353 -0.76 16.65 16.89
N ARG A 354 0.23 17.55 16.83
CA ARG A 354 -0.03 19.00 16.78
C ARG A 354 -0.78 19.41 15.50
N ILE A 355 -0.43 18.87 14.35
CA ILE A 355 -1.13 19.15 13.08
C ILE A 355 -2.58 18.66 13.14
N LEU A 356 -2.84 17.47 13.71
CA LEU A 356 -4.19 16.95 13.91
C LEU A 356 -5.01 17.80 14.92
N GLN A 357 -4.39 18.30 15.97
CA GLN A 357 -5.03 19.25 16.91
C GLN A 357 -5.38 20.58 16.22
N PHE A 358 -4.53 21.08 15.34
CA PHE A 358 -4.82 22.30 14.55
C PHE A 358 -5.94 22.10 13.54
N SER A 359 -6.16 20.86 13.05
CA SER A 359 -7.28 20.53 12.14
C SER A 359 -8.61 20.27 12.84
N GLY A 360 -8.70 20.46 14.16
CA GLY A 360 -9.95 20.33 14.93
C GLY A 360 -10.37 18.88 15.21
N ILE A 361 -9.50 17.90 14.99
CA ILE A 361 -9.78 16.49 15.29
C ILE A 361 -9.35 16.20 16.72
N HIS A 362 -10.33 16.10 17.64
CA HIS A 362 -10.09 15.74 19.04
C HIS A 362 -9.79 14.23 19.13
N ILE A 363 -8.53 13.87 19.35
CA ILE A 363 -8.13 12.49 19.70
C ILE A 363 -8.07 12.41 21.22
N PRO A 364 -8.80 11.47 21.87
CA PRO A 364 -8.70 11.29 23.32
C PRO A 364 -7.29 10.86 23.69
N GLN A 365 -6.64 11.63 24.57
CA GLN A 365 -5.35 11.27 25.14
C GLN A 365 -5.51 10.04 26.05
N SER A 366 -4.98 8.90 25.64
CA SER A 366 -4.71 7.80 26.58
C SER A 366 -3.50 8.19 27.43
N HIS A 367 -3.73 8.68 28.63
CA HIS A 367 -2.69 8.79 29.65
C HIS A 367 -2.23 7.37 30.05
N SER A 368 -1.14 6.90 29.46
CA SER A 368 -0.35 5.82 30.04
C SER A 368 0.68 6.46 30.99
N SER A 369 0.32 6.59 32.25
CA SER A 369 1.25 6.82 33.35
C SER A 369 2.18 5.60 33.44
N ILE A 370 3.39 5.76 32.93
CA ILE A 370 4.48 4.88 33.31
C ILE A 370 5.09 5.50 34.56
N GLU A 371 4.52 5.14 35.72
CA GLU A 371 5.22 5.27 36.99
C GLU A 371 6.30 4.18 37.07
N GLY A 372 7.49 4.62 37.41
CA GLY A 372 8.65 3.78 37.58
C GLY A 372 8.56 2.82 38.76
N LYS A 373 9.16 1.69 38.60
CA LYS A 373 9.91 0.94 39.61
C LYS A 373 11.10 0.29 38.94
#